data_753ab5729f288ced54eaaf172d550530
#
_entry.id   753ab5729f288ced54eaaf172d550530
#
_cell.length_a   1.000
_cell.length_b   1.000
_cell.length_c   1.000
_cell.angle_alpha   90.00
_cell.angle_beta   90.00
_cell.angle_gamma   90.00
#
_symmetry.space_group_name_H-M   'P 1'
#
loop_
_entity.id
_entity.type
_entity.pdbx_description
1 polymer ?
#
loop_
_entity_poly.entity_id
_entity_poly.type
_entity_poly.pdbx_seq_one_letter_code
_entity_poly.pdbx_strand_id
1 'polypeptide(L)'
;MSDFDFDAALRWARFDPYRTLARRQDEELPFVSDRADSGQDILLDTCVYIDGLQGRAPEVVADLLDIRISNHSTVAIQELMHTVGVLDPKHPGTKGAVRQIGVTIMDMKPHRIFAPDPDVLGRAALLSGMLCRLQGYEKDARLRALQDCVLFLQAQKLGFTVLTANVTDFDYLLQLIPTGRALFYRATQQV
;
A
#
# COMPACT_ATOMS: atom_id res chain seq x y z
N MET A 1 6.02 1.15 26.44
CA MET A 1 4.70 1.39 25.79
C MET A 1 4.83 2.73 25.09
N SER A 2 4.72 2.81 23.76
CA SER A 2 4.55 4.11 23.11
C SER A 2 3.09 4.51 23.35
N ASP A 3 2.88 5.43 24.27
CA ASP A 3 1.55 5.94 24.53
C ASP A 3 1.08 6.67 23.27
N PHE A 4 -0.11 6.32 22.78
CA PHE A 4 -0.73 7.04 21.68
C PHE A 4 -1.07 8.46 22.14
N ASP A 5 -0.52 9.46 21.48
CA ASP A 5 -0.80 10.88 21.73
C ASP A 5 -1.95 11.34 20.82
N PHE A 6 -3.16 11.40 21.41
CA PHE A 6 -4.38 11.84 20.72
C PHE A 6 -4.24 13.26 20.16
N ASP A 7 -3.70 14.20 20.93
CA ASP A 7 -3.57 15.60 20.50
C ASP A 7 -2.57 15.74 19.36
N ALA A 8 -1.47 14.95 19.39
CA ALA A 8 -0.53 14.89 18.29
C ALA A 8 -1.17 14.32 17.02
N ALA A 9 -1.98 13.28 17.13
CA ALA A 9 -2.70 12.71 16.02
C ALA A 9 -3.75 13.69 15.47
N LEU A 10 -4.52 14.34 16.36
CA LEU A 10 -5.57 15.30 15.98
C LEU A 10 -5.00 16.51 15.22
N ARG A 11 -3.75 16.91 15.48
CA ARG A 11 -3.09 17.99 14.71
C ARG A 11 -2.98 17.68 13.20
N TRP A 12 -3.10 16.43 12.79
CA TRP A 12 -3.12 16.02 11.39
C TRP A 12 -4.41 16.43 10.67
N ALA A 13 -5.49 16.77 11.41
CA ALA A 13 -6.69 17.37 10.82
C ALA A 13 -6.40 18.66 10.02
N ARG A 14 -5.27 19.34 10.28
CA ARG A 14 -4.79 20.49 9.51
C ARG A 14 -4.52 20.21 8.03
N PHE A 15 -4.32 18.92 7.66
CA PHE A 15 -4.10 18.50 6.27
C PHE A 15 -5.40 18.36 5.48
N ASP A 16 -6.57 18.59 6.12
CA ASP A 16 -7.86 18.61 5.44
C ASP A 16 -7.94 19.81 4.49
N PRO A 17 -8.05 19.59 3.17
CA PRO A 17 -8.18 20.66 2.20
C PRO A 17 -9.60 21.22 2.12
N TYR A 18 -10.57 20.67 2.86
CA TYR A 18 -12.00 21.00 2.85
C TYR A 18 -12.66 20.95 1.46
N ARG A 19 -12.09 20.18 0.56
CA ARG A 19 -12.57 19.98 -0.82
C ARG A 19 -12.21 18.59 -1.34
N THR A 20 -12.98 18.11 -2.30
CA THR A 20 -12.64 16.91 -3.06
C THR A 20 -11.31 17.11 -3.79
N LEU A 21 -10.45 16.08 -3.78
CA LEU A 21 -9.19 16.08 -4.51
C LEU A 21 -9.42 15.55 -5.93
N ALA A 22 -8.82 16.20 -6.90
CA ALA A 22 -8.72 15.68 -8.25
C ALA A 22 -7.43 14.84 -8.38
N ARG A 23 -7.54 13.70 -9.06
CA ARG A 23 -6.36 12.89 -9.39
C ARG A 23 -5.48 13.67 -10.36
N ARG A 24 -4.17 13.71 -10.09
CA ARG A 24 -3.16 14.30 -10.98
C ARG A 24 -2.98 13.44 -12.25
N GLN A 25 -2.46 14.07 -13.30
CA GLN A 25 -2.11 13.34 -14.53
C GLN A 25 -0.91 12.41 -14.28
N ASP A 26 -0.78 11.35 -15.08
CA ASP A 26 0.29 10.35 -14.91
C ASP A 26 1.69 10.98 -15.02
N GLU A 27 1.84 12.00 -15.86
CA GLU A 27 3.10 12.72 -16.07
C GLU A 27 3.57 13.51 -14.84
N GLU A 28 2.65 13.78 -13.91
CA GLU A 28 2.95 14.47 -12.64
C GLU A 28 3.27 13.48 -11.50
N LEU A 29 3.18 12.18 -11.77
CA LEU A 29 3.30 11.13 -10.76
C LEU A 29 4.60 10.33 -10.94
N PRO A 30 5.21 9.86 -9.84
CA PRO A 30 6.44 9.10 -9.88
C PRO A 30 6.17 7.63 -10.27
N PHE A 31 6.06 7.37 -11.56
CA PHE A 31 6.02 6.00 -12.08
C PHE A 31 7.41 5.38 -12.15
N VAL A 32 7.46 4.05 -12.03
CA VAL A 32 8.67 3.29 -12.34
C VAL A 32 9.04 3.60 -13.79
N SER A 33 10.26 4.07 -14.00
CA SER A 33 10.80 4.32 -15.35
C SER A 33 11.13 2.99 -16.06
N ASP A 34 11.39 3.06 -17.36
CA ASP A 34 11.78 1.89 -18.18
C ASP A 34 13.06 1.19 -17.70
N ARG A 35 13.79 1.82 -16.78
CA ARG A 35 14.96 1.25 -16.11
C ARG A 35 14.79 1.32 -14.61
N ALA A 36 15.04 0.20 -13.95
CA ALA A 36 15.07 0.14 -12.50
C ALA A 36 16.29 0.91 -11.96
N ASP A 37 16.03 1.88 -11.08
CA ASP A 37 17.07 2.69 -10.45
C ASP A 37 17.26 2.32 -8.98
N SER A 38 18.51 2.47 -8.49
CA SER A 38 18.79 2.42 -7.06
C SER A 38 18.05 3.55 -6.33
N GLY A 39 17.77 3.36 -5.07
CA GLY A 39 17.07 4.37 -4.27
C GLY A 39 16.73 3.87 -2.87
N GLN A 40 15.76 4.51 -2.26
CA GLN A 40 15.32 4.13 -0.93
C GLN A 40 14.67 2.75 -0.91
N ASP A 41 14.74 2.12 0.25
CA ASP A 41 14.03 0.87 0.53
C ASP A 41 12.54 1.00 0.18
N ILE A 42 11.98 -0.10 -0.29
CA ILE A 42 10.58 -0.16 -0.74
C ILE A 42 9.73 -0.86 0.32
N LEU A 43 8.55 -0.35 0.59
CA LEU A 43 7.47 -1.05 1.28
C LEU A 43 6.44 -1.49 0.24
N LEU A 44 6.18 -2.79 0.15
CA LEU A 44 5.31 -3.34 -0.88
C LEU A 44 3.84 -3.24 -0.46
N ASP A 45 3.03 -2.65 -1.35
CA ASP A 45 1.58 -2.73 -1.26
C ASP A 45 1.09 -4.14 -1.63
N THR A 46 -0.07 -4.54 -1.13
CA THR A 46 -0.66 -5.88 -1.37
C THR A 46 -0.87 -6.16 -2.85
N CYS A 47 -1.21 -5.15 -3.65
CA CYS A 47 -1.35 -5.30 -5.09
C CYS A 47 -0.08 -5.84 -5.78
N VAL A 48 1.12 -5.51 -5.27
CA VAL A 48 2.39 -5.98 -5.85
C VAL A 48 2.51 -7.50 -5.75
N TYR A 49 2.14 -8.08 -4.61
CA TYR A 49 2.14 -9.54 -4.44
C TYR A 49 1.10 -10.21 -5.34
N ILE A 50 -0.11 -9.65 -5.38
CA ILE A 50 -1.20 -10.21 -6.20
C ILE A 50 -0.86 -10.14 -7.69
N ASP A 51 -0.31 -9.03 -8.16
CA ASP A 51 0.11 -8.87 -9.55
C ASP A 51 1.27 -9.81 -9.90
N GLY A 52 2.22 -9.99 -8.99
CA GLY A 52 3.30 -10.98 -9.15
C GLY A 52 2.75 -12.41 -9.25
N LEU A 53 1.86 -12.81 -8.34
CA LEU A 53 1.22 -14.13 -8.36
C LEU A 53 0.38 -14.40 -9.61
N GLN A 54 -0.18 -13.35 -10.20
CA GLN A 54 -1.01 -13.42 -11.40
C GLN A 54 -0.23 -13.15 -12.71
N GLY A 55 1.09 -12.95 -12.63
CA GLY A 55 1.91 -12.65 -13.80
C GLY A 55 1.57 -11.31 -14.46
N ARG A 56 1.02 -10.35 -13.71
CA ARG A 56 0.64 -9.02 -14.18
C ARG A 56 1.65 -7.92 -13.82
N ALA A 57 2.59 -8.22 -12.93
CA ALA A 57 3.66 -7.29 -12.63
C ALA A 57 4.56 -7.11 -13.86
N PRO A 58 4.82 -5.88 -14.35
CA PRO A 58 5.73 -5.66 -15.47
C PRO A 58 7.17 -6.03 -15.09
N GLU A 59 7.98 -6.41 -16.07
CA GLU A 59 9.37 -6.85 -15.87
C GLU A 59 10.20 -5.83 -15.09
N VAL A 60 10.04 -4.55 -15.37
CA VAL A 60 10.74 -3.46 -14.68
C VAL A 60 10.46 -3.45 -13.17
N VAL A 61 9.29 -3.96 -12.71
CA VAL A 61 9.00 -4.11 -11.29
C VAL A 61 9.84 -5.24 -10.68
N ALA A 62 10.01 -6.36 -11.39
CA ALA A 62 10.90 -7.44 -10.93
C ALA A 62 12.35 -6.93 -10.84
N ASP A 63 12.85 -6.26 -11.86
CA ASP A 63 14.19 -5.63 -11.86
C ASP A 63 14.36 -4.65 -10.70
N LEU A 64 13.33 -3.86 -10.39
CA LEU A 64 13.35 -2.93 -9.27
C LEU A 64 13.45 -3.65 -7.92
N LEU A 65 12.73 -4.76 -7.75
CA LEU A 65 12.74 -5.57 -6.53
C LEU A 65 14.08 -6.30 -6.34
N ASP A 66 14.82 -6.58 -7.42
CA ASP A 66 16.17 -7.15 -7.36
C ASP A 66 17.22 -6.10 -6.95
N ILE A 67 17.02 -4.83 -7.29
CA ILE A 67 17.98 -3.74 -7.02
C ILE A 67 17.71 -3.09 -5.66
N ARG A 68 16.44 -2.89 -5.27
CA ARG A 68 16.06 -2.22 -4.02
C ARG A 68 15.69 -3.22 -2.94
N ILE A 69 16.00 -2.85 -1.71
CA ILE A 69 15.58 -3.62 -0.54
C ILE A 69 14.06 -3.57 -0.40
N SER A 70 13.43 -4.74 -0.47
CA SER A 70 11.99 -4.90 -0.28
C SER A 70 11.66 -5.18 1.17
N ASN A 71 10.73 -4.42 1.72
CA ASN A 71 10.19 -4.55 3.06
C ASN A 71 8.69 -4.86 2.99
N HIS A 72 8.15 -5.46 4.04
CA HIS A 72 6.80 -5.97 4.12
C HIS A 72 6.08 -5.35 5.32
N SER A 73 4.78 -5.03 5.15
CA SER A 73 3.93 -4.62 6.26
C SER A 73 3.12 -5.82 6.77
N THR A 74 2.88 -5.88 8.08
CA THR A 74 1.89 -6.83 8.62
C THR A 74 0.48 -6.55 8.11
N VAL A 75 0.19 -5.34 7.62
CA VAL A 75 -1.06 -5.00 6.92
C VAL A 75 -1.17 -5.79 5.62
N ALA A 76 -0.10 -5.86 4.81
CA ALA A 76 -0.11 -6.65 3.58
C ALA A 76 -0.31 -8.16 3.89
N ILE A 77 0.30 -8.68 4.95
CA ILE A 77 0.05 -10.05 5.41
C ILE A 77 -1.42 -10.25 5.79
N GLN A 78 -2.01 -9.29 6.52
CA GLN A 78 -3.43 -9.32 6.88
C GLN A 78 -4.32 -9.37 5.65
N GLU A 79 -4.06 -8.58 4.62
CA GLU A 79 -4.85 -8.54 3.39
C GLU A 79 -4.69 -9.82 2.56
N LEU A 80 -3.46 -10.36 2.46
CA LEU A 80 -3.21 -11.65 1.82
C LEU A 80 -3.96 -12.79 2.53
N MET A 81 -3.96 -12.79 3.87
CA MET A 81 -4.72 -13.77 4.65
C MET A 81 -6.24 -13.56 4.53
N HIS A 82 -6.70 -12.31 4.45
CA HIS A 82 -8.10 -12.02 4.15
C HIS A 82 -8.50 -12.58 2.78
N THR A 83 -7.65 -12.41 1.76
CA THR A 83 -7.86 -12.99 0.43
C THR A 83 -8.01 -14.52 0.51
N VAL A 84 -7.16 -15.20 1.28
CA VAL A 84 -7.30 -16.66 1.52
C VAL A 84 -8.68 -16.98 2.12
N GLY A 85 -9.14 -16.17 3.08
CA GLY A 85 -10.41 -16.39 3.78
C GLY A 85 -11.67 -16.22 2.91
N VAL A 86 -11.61 -15.39 1.86
CA VAL A 86 -12.76 -15.14 0.97
C VAL A 86 -12.80 -16.05 -0.27
N LEU A 87 -11.74 -16.82 -0.54
CA LEU A 87 -11.72 -17.76 -1.65
C LEU A 87 -12.74 -18.88 -1.43
N ASP A 88 -13.51 -19.22 -2.47
CA ASP A 88 -14.44 -20.37 -2.42
C ASP A 88 -13.64 -21.70 -2.31
N PRO A 89 -13.78 -22.43 -1.19
CA PRO A 89 -13.04 -23.70 -1.00
C PRO A 89 -13.36 -24.78 -2.05
N LYS A 90 -14.51 -24.66 -2.73
CA LYS A 90 -14.95 -25.62 -3.75
C LYS A 90 -14.40 -25.32 -5.14
N HIS A 91 -13.89 -24.10 -5.36
CA HIS A 91 -13.33 -23.74 -6.66
C HIS A 91 -12.01 -24.51 -6.91
N PRO A 92 -11.81 -25.14 -8.09
CA PRO A 92 -10.63 -25.99 -8.36
C PRO A 92 -9.29 -25.28 -8.17
N GLY A 93 -9.22 -23.98 -8.47
CA GLY A 93 -8.00 -23.17 -8.35
C GLY A 93 -7.64 -22.76 -6.93
N THR A 94 -8.58 -22.84 -5.96
CA THR A 94 -8.39 -22.29 -4.61
C THR A 94 -7.18 -22.91 -3.90
N LYS A 95 -7.00 -24.22 -3.96
CA LYS A 95 -5.84 -24.87 -3.32
C LYS A 95 -4.51 -24.35 -3.86
N GLY A 96 -4.43 -24.10 -5.17
CA GLY A 96 -3.25 -23.52 -5.82
C GLY A 96 -2.98 -22.10 -5.34
N ALA A 97 -4.00 -21.25 -5.36
CA ALA A 97 -3.92 -19.86 -4.91
C ALA A 97 -3.51 -19.74 -3.43
N VAL A 98 -4.13 -20.53 -2.55
CA VAL A 98 -3.78 -20.57 -1.11
C VAL A 98 -2.33 -20.99 -0.91
N ARG A 99 -1.86 -22.01 -1.65
CA ARG A 99 -0.47 -22.44 -1.58
C ARG A 99 0.50 -21.35 -2.03
N GLN A 100 0.20 -20.67 -3.13
CA GLN A 100 1.04 -19.59 -3.66
C GLN A 100 1.11 -18.42 -2.69
N ILE A 101 -0.02 -17.96 -2.13
CA ILE A 101 -0.05 -16.93 -1.10
C ILE A 101 0.75 -17.36 0.13
N GLY A 102 0.61 -18.63 0.56
CA GLY A 102 1.37 -19.17 1.68
C GLY A 102 2.88 -19.12 1.45
N VAL A 103 3.35 -19.53 0.26
CA VAL A 103 4.76 -19.44 -0.12
C VAL A 103 5.23 -17.99 -0.09
N THR A 104 4.48 -17.08 -0.70
CA THR A 104 4.81 -15.64 -0.70
C THR A 104 5.00 -15.08 0.72
N ILE A 105 4.11 -15.44 1.66
CA ILE A 105 4.23 -14.97 3.06
C ILE A 105 5.43 -15.62 3.75
N MET A 106 5.67 -16.91 3.52
CA MET A 106 6.78 -17.64 4.15
C MET A 106 8.17 -17.21 3.64
N ASP A 107 8.24 -16.69 2.43
CA ASP A 107 9.47 -16.14 1.83
C ASP A 107 9.83 -14.74 2.36
N MET A 108 8.89 -14.07 3.03
CA MET A 108 9.16 -12.77 3.67
C MET A 108 10.17 -12.94 4.81
N LYS A 109 11.30 -12.27 4.72
CA LYS A 109 12.35 -12.34 5.75
C LYS A 109 11.88 -11.68 7.05
N PRO A 110 11.94 -12.32 8.23
CA PRO A 110 11.38 -11.76 9.46
C PRO A 110 11.88 -10.36 9.82
N HIS A 111 13.15 -10.06 9.55
CA HIS A 111 13.75 -8.75 9.81
C HIS A 111 13.34 -7.66 8.80
N ARG A 112 12.55 -8.02 7.79
CA ARG A 112 11.96 -7.11 6.79
C ARG A 112 10.45 -6.95 6.97
N ILE A 113 9.86 -7.56 7.98
CA ILE A 113 8.44 -7.44 8.30
C ILE A 113 8.28 -6.39 9.40
N PHE A 114 7.48 -5.36 9.13
CA PHE A 114 7.23 -4.25 10.04
C PHE A 114 5.74 -4.18 10.41
N ALA A 115 5.47 -4.04 11.70
CA ALA A 115 4.13 -3.76 12.20
C ALA A 115 3.94 -2.25 12.36
N PRO A 116 2.77 -1.68 11.96
CA PRO A 116 2.44 -0.30 12.28
C PRO A 116 2.27 -0.14 13.80
N ASP A 117 2.82 0.92 14.35
CA ASP A 117 2.65 1.23 15.77
C ASP A 117 1.35 2.03 16.03
N PRO A 118 0.95 2.22 17.29
CA PRO A 118 -0.28 2.93 17.67
C PRO A 118 -0.38 4.34 17.09
N ASP A 119 0.73 5.06 16.95
CA ASP A 119 0.76 6.41 16.38
C ASP A 119 0.43 6.40 14.88
N VAL A 120 1.03 5.48 14.13
CA VAL A 120 0.70 5.25 12.70
C VAL A 120 -0.76 4.88 12.54
N LEU A 121 -1.28 3.95 13.37
CA LEU A 121 -2.67 3.50 13.29
C LEU A 121 -3.66 4.64 13.56
N GLY A 122 -3.43 5.44 14.60
CA GLY A 122 -4.31 6.54 14.95
C GLY A 122 -4.36 7.65 13.89
N ARG A 123 -3.19 8.04 13.37
CA ARG A 123 -3.10 9.04 12.28
C ARG A 123 -3.68 8.52 10.97
N ALA A 124 -3.45 7.26 10.64
CA ALA A 124 -4.03 6.63 9.46
C ALA A 124 -5.56 6.58 9.52
N ALA A 125 -6.12 6.28 10.68
CA ALA A 125 -7.57 6.28 10.88
C ALA A 125 -8.16 7.68 10.66
N LEU A 126 -7.52 8.74 11.19
CA LEU A 126 -7.95 10.12 10.96
C LEU A 126 -7.86 10.51 9.47
N LEU A 127 -6.73 10.20 8.83
CA LEU A 127 -6.48 10.51 7.43
C LEU A 127 -7.48 9.77 6.51
N SER A 128 -7.72 8.48 6.76
CA SER A 128 -8.72 7.68 6.04
C SER A 128 -10.13 8.26 6.22
N GLY A 129 -10.50 8.68 7.44
CA GLY A 129 -11.77 9.34 7.69
C GLY A 129 -11.95 10.62 6.87
N MET A 130 -10.89 11.44 6.77
CA MET A 130 -10.88 12.63 5.91
C MET A 130 -11.07 12.26 4.43
N LEU A 131 -10.29 11.30 3.90
CA LEU A 131 -10.41 10.85 2.51
C LEU A 131 -11.80 10.29 2.21
N CYS A 132 -12.34 9.43 3.07
CA CYS A 132 -13.68 8.87 2.89
C CYS A 132 -14.75 9.96 2.78
N ARG A 133 -14.63 11.02 3.59
CA ARG A 133 -15.54 12.16 3.57
C ARG A 133 -15.35 13.03 2.32
N LEU A 134 -14.10 13.33 1.96
CA LEU A 134 -13.77 14.21 0.83
C LEU A 134 -14.09 13.57 -0.52
N GLN A 135 -13.83 12.27 -0.65
CA GLN A 135 -13.99 11.54 -1.91
C GLN A 135 -15.32 10.76 -1.99
N GLY A 136 -16.15 10.82 -0.95
CA GLY A 136 -17.44 10.12 -0.94
C GLY A 136 -17.33 8.61 -1.00
N TYR A 137 -16.31 8.01 -0.37
CA TYR A 137 -16.09 6.57 -0.44
C TYR A 137 -17.25 5.78 0.16
N GLU A 138 -17.74 4.80 -0.59
CA GLU A 138 -18.75 3.85 -0.13
C GLU A 138 -18.17 2.91 0.96
N LYS A 139 -19.08 2.22 1.66
CA LYS A 139 -18.70 1.39 2.82
C LYS A 139 -17.59 0.38 2.51
N ASP A 140 -17.66 -0.27 1.35
CA ASP A 140 -16.72 -1.32 0.95
C ASP A 140 -15.32 -0.77 0.60
N ALA A 141 -15.25 0.49 0.17
CA ALA A 141 -13.98 1.16 -0.11
C ALA A 141 -13.26 1.67 1.16
N ARG A 142 -14.00 1.88 2.27
CA ARG A 142 -13.45 2.51 3.49
C ARG A 142 -12.37 1.68 4.17
N LEU A 143 -12.53 0.35 4.19
CA LEU A 143 -11.51 -0.52 4.78
C LEU A 143 -10.22 -0.48 3.97
N ARG A 144 -10.32 -0.53 2.65
CA ARG A 144 -9.14 -0.41 1.76
C ARG A 144 -8.45 0.94 1.94
N ALA A 145 -9.21 2.04 1.94
CA ALA A 145 -8.67 3.36 2.19
C ALA A 145 -7.95 3.48 3.56
N LEU A 146 -8.45 2.78 4.59
CA LEU A 146 -7.77 2.72 5.88
C LEU A 146 -6.43 1.98 5.78
N GLN A 147 -6.41 0.82 5.12
CA GLN A 147 -5.21 0.01 4.94
C GLN A 147 -4.15 0.75 4.11
N ASP A 148 -4.56 1.43 3.03
CA ASP A 148 -3.69 2.30 2.23
C ASP A 148 -3.08 3.43 3.06
N CYS A 149 -3.89 4.09 3.90
CA CYS A 149 -3.40 5.13 4.81
C CYS A 149 -2.39 4.57 5.83
N VAL A 150 -2.64 3.39 6.40
CA VAL A 150 -1.70 2.75 7.34
C VAL A 150 -0.39 2.44 6.63
N LEU A 151 -0.43 1.82 5.46
CA LEU A 151 0.74 1.46 4.68
C LEU A 151 1.57 2.71 4.32
N PHE A 152 0.90 3.76 3.84
CA PHE A 152 1.54 5.01 3.44
C PHE A 152 2.24 5.70 4.61
N LEU A 153 1.56 5.84 5.76
CA LEU A 153 2.14 6.48 6.93
C LEU A 153 3.22 5.63 7.60
N GLN A 154 3.09 4.31 7.56
CA GLN A 154 4.15 3.40 8.00
C GLN A 154 5.41 3.57 7.16
N ALA A 155 5.27 3.60 5.83
CA ALA A 155 6.38 3.84 4.92
C ALA A 155 7.04 5.21 5.17
N GLN A 156 6.23 6.27 5.32
CA GLN A 156 6.72 7.60 5.65
C GLN A 156 7.54 7.61 6.94
N LYS A 157 7.03 6.98 8.00
CA LYS A 157 7.71 6.92 9.31
C LYS A 157 9.03 6.18 9.25
N LEU A 158 9.09 5.09 8.46
CA LEU A 158 10.29 4.26 8.30
C LEU A 158 11.28 4.81 7.25
N GLY A 159 10.90 5.86 6.53
CA GLY A 159 11.73 6.43 5.47
C GLY A 159 11.71 5.63 4.16
N PHE A 160 10.73 4.74 3.97
CA PHE A 160 10.56 3.91 2.78
C PHE A 160 9.72 4.61 1.70
N THR A 161 9.77 4.04 0.49
CA THR A 161 8.88 4.40 -0.62
C THR A 161 7.85 3.28 -0.80
N VAL A 162 6.56 3.58 -0.86
CA VAL A 162 5.54 2.57 -1.17
C VAL A 162 5.61 2.25 -2.66
N LEU A 163 5.67 0.96 -3.02
CA LEU A 163 5.48 0.49 -4.40
C LEU A 163 4.04 0.01 -4.56
N THR A 164 3.29 0.59 -5.49
CA THR A 164 1.86 0.31 -5.67
C THR A 164 1.37 0.49 -7.10
N ALA A 165 0.34 -0.27 -7.48
CA ALA A 165 -0.47 -0.03 -8.68
C ALA A 165 -1.73 0.81 -8.39
N ASN A 166 -2.06 1.08 -7.11
CA ASN A 166 -3.20 1.90 -6.70
C ASN A 166 -2.88 3.40 -6.84
N VAL A 167 -2.86 3.88 -8.09
CA VAL A 167 -2.47 5.27 -8.39
C VAL A 167 -3.39 6.28 -7.75
N THR A 168 -4.71 6.02 -7.75
CA THR A 168 -5.71 7.01 -7.34
C THR A 168 -5.63 7.32 -5.85
N ASP A 169 -5.67 6.31 -4.99
CA ASP A 169 -5.70 6.53 -3.55
C ASP A 169 -4.35 7.05 -3.03
N PHE A 170 -3.25 6.51 -3.57
CA PHE A 170 -1.91 7.00 -3.18
C PHE A 170 -1.59 8.38 -3.75
N ASP A 171 -2.17 8.79 -4.88
CA ASP A 171 -2.06 10.17 -5.34
C ASP A 171 -2.76 11.13 -4.37
N TYR A 172 -3.95 10.80 -3.89
CA TYR A 172 -4.63 11.61 -2.87
C TYR A 172 -3.82 11.69 -1.57
N LEU A 173 -3.21 10.59 -1.15
CA LEU A 173 -2.33 10.56 0.02
C LEU A 173 -1.10 11.46 -0.16
N LEU A 174 -0.48 11.46 -1.34
CA LEU A 174 0.64 12.34 -1.66
C LEU A 174 0.23 13.82 -1.71
N GLN A 175 -1.00 14.13 -2.13
CA GLN A 175 -1.51 15.50 -2.11
C GLN A 175 -1.76 16.00 -0.67
N LEU A 176 -2.26 15.13 0.22
CA LEU A 176 -2.48 15.46 1.63
C LEU A 176 -1.17 15.52 2.41
N ILE A 177 -0.27 14.58 2.17
CA ILE A 177 1.00 14.41 2.89
C ILE A 177 2.18 14.38 1.90
N PRO A 178 2.63 15.53 1.39
CA PRO A 178 3.68 15.59 0.36
C PRO A 178 5.06 15.08 0.83
N THR A 179 5.23 14.84 2.12
CA THR A 179 6.46 14.25 2.68
C THR A 179 6.52 12.72 2.60
N GLY A 180 5.39 12.08 2.28
CA GLY A 180 5.36 10.66 1.96
C GLY A 180 5.92 10.38 0.57
N ARG A 181 6.18 9.12 0.28
CA ARG A 181 6.73 8.68 -1.00
C ARG A 181 6.01 7.45 -1.50
N ALA A 182 5.59 7.51 -2.76
CA ALA A 182 5.06 6.37 -3.50
C ALA A 182 5.79 6.26 -4.84
N LEU A 183 5.87 5.07 -5.37
CA LEU A 183 6.36 4.76 -6.71
C LEU A 183 5.30 3.89 -7.39
N PHE A 184 4.80 4.35 -8.52
CA PHE A 184 3.69 3.72 -9.22
C PHE A 184 4.13 2.80 -10.34
N TYR A 185 3.35 1.76 -10.60
CA TYR A 185 3.46 0.97 -11.83
C TYR A 185 2.07 0.69 -12.40
N ARG A 186 2.03 0.24 -13.65
CA ARG A 186 0.81 -0.23 -14.30
C ARG A 186 0.89 -1.74 -14.45
N ALA A 187 -0.07 -2.44 -13.86
CA ALA A 187 -0.20 -3.88 -14.08
C ALA A 187 -0.47 -4.16 -15.57
N THR A 188 0.18 -5.18 -16.11
CA THR A 188 -0.05 -5.62 -17.49
C THR A 188 -1.41 -6.32 -17.60
N GLN A 189 -2.16 -6.02 -18.66
CA GLN A 189 -3.37 -6.78 -18.97
C GLN A 189 -2.96 -8.15 -19.52
N GLN A 190 -3.50 -9.22 -18.96
CA GLN A 190 -3.40 -10.52 -19.61
C GLN A 190 -4.26 -10.48 -20.88
N VAL A 191 -3.62 -10.73 -22.03
CA VAL A 191 -4.28 -10.89 -23.34
C VAL A 191 -4.96 -12.26 -23.40
#